data_975767af422a10241b3c345269072bf6
#
_entry.id   975767af422a10241b3c345269072bf6
#
_cell.length_a   1.000
_cell.length_b   1.000
_cell.length_c   1.000
_cell.angle_alpha   90.00
_cell.angle_beta   90.00
_cell.angle_gamma   90.00
#
_symmetry.space_group_name_H-M   'P 1'
#
loop_
_entity.id
_entity.type
_entity.pdbx_description
1 polymer ?
#
loop_
_entity_poly.entity_id
_entity_poly.type
_entity_poly.pdbx_seq_one_letter_code
_entity_poly.pdbx_strand_id
1 'polypeptide(L)'
;LTVAEDLAFALENDCADQSEMKDKVAFWAERLDLTSLLNHRPQDLSGGQKQRVSLAGVLIDESPILLFDEPLANLDPKSGQETIDLIDKIHKEVGATTIIIEHRLEDVLYRPVDRILLVNEGELLFNGSPDELLSSTLLLENGIREPLYVTVLRQLGFDTRSAQNLSQLDALDLSGFALPDRVLKDKKDSSSDSILKVEGLSVSYGDNPAIIEDLSFSLKKGERLAIVGKNGAGKSTLAKALCGFVPSQGKLTYKSQDISQDSIAERSERIGFVLQNPNQMISQTMIFDEVALGLRLRGIEEAEVEERVHEVLKTCGLYSFRNWPISALSFGQKKRVTIASILVLKPEIIILDEPTAGQDYKTYTDIMNLLDSLQKQGHTIVMITHAMQLML
;
A
#
# COMPACT_ATOMS: atom_id res chain seq x y z
N LEU A 1 -23.07 18.08 7.09
CA LEU A 1 -22.75 18.94 5.97
C LEU A 1 -22.80 18.13 4.68
N THR A 2 -23.23 18.76 3.59
CA THR A 2 -23.11 18.28 2.22
C THR A 2 -21.76 18.71 1.65
N VAL A 3 -21.36 18.16 0.51
CA VAL A 3 -20.12 18.59 -0.20
C VAL A 3 -20.18 20.08 -0.52
N ALA A 4 -21.34 20.60 -0.96
CA ALA A 4 -21.48 22.03 -1.25
C ALA A 4 -21.24 22.91 -0.01
N GLU A 5 -21.79 22.52 1.14
CA GLU A 5 -21.61 23.21 2.42
C GLU A 5 -20.17 23.11 2.94
N ASP A 6 -19.52 21.95 2.74
CA ASP A 6 -18.12 21.72 3.11
C ASP A 6 -17.18 22.61 2.29
N LEU A 7 -17.42 22.74 0.99
CA LEU A 7 -16.66 23.64 0.11
C LEU A 7 -16.91 25.12 0.43
N ALA A 8 -18.13 25.49 0.78
CA ALA A 8 -18.46 26.87 1.10
C ALA A 8 -17.91 27.34 2.46
N PHE A 9 -17.51 26.38 3.32
CA PHE A 9 -17.18 26.67 4.72
C PHE A 9 -16.03 27.68 4.89
N ALA A 10 -14.98 27.59 4.07
CA ALA A 10 -13.87 28.54 4.10
C ALA A 10 -14.33 29.95 3.75
N LEU A 11 -15.11 30.11 2.67
CA LEU A 11 -15.64 31.38 2.22
C LEU A 11 -16.65 31.99 3.22
N GLU A 12 -17.42 31.15 3.93
CA GLU A 12 -18.31 31.59 5.00
C GLU A 12 -17.53 32.19 6.16
N ASN A 13 -16.39 31.60 6.53
CA ASN A 13 -15.48 32.13 7.56
C ASN A 13 -14.90 33.48 7.16
N ASP A 14 -14.66 33.72 5.87
CA ASP A 14 -14.17 34.98 5.31
C ASP A 14 -15.30 36.00 5.10
N CYS A 15 -16.53 35.65 5.49
CA CYS A 15 -17.73 36.50 5.32
C CYS A 15 -18.01 36.89 3.85
N ALA A 16 -17.72 36.02 2.90
CA ALA A 16 -18.02 36.23 1.48
C ALA A 16 -19.53 36.27 1.23
N ASP A 17 -19.96 37.04 0.21
CA ASP A 17 -21.37 37.12 -0.17
C ASP A 17 -21.90 35.78 -0.67
N GLN A 18 -23.16 35.47 -0.40
CA GLN A 18 -23.79 34.18 -0.76
C GLN A 18 -23.76 33.92 -2.29
N SER A 19 -23.83 34.96 -3.11
CA SER A 19 -23.66 34.81 -4.57
C SER A 19 -22.26 34.40 -4.94
N GLU A 20 -21.25 35.04 -4.35
CA GLU A 20 -19.83 34.70 -4.57
C GLU A 20 -19.51 33.24 -4.14
N MET A 21 -20.02 32.85 -2.95
CA MET A 21 -19.85 31.45 -2.48
C MET A 21 -20.42 30.45 -3.47
N LYS A 22 -21.64 30.69 -3.98
CA LYS A 22 -22.26 29.78 -4.96
C LYS A 22 -21.46 29.67 -6.27
N ASP A 23 -20.98 30.82 -6.76
CA ASP A 23 -20.22 30.86 -8.02
C ASP A 23 -18.88 30.15 -7.88
N LYS A 24 -18.14 30.38 -6.78
CA LYS A 24 -16.87 29.70 -6.49
C LYS A 24 -17.04 28.20 -6.27
N VAL A 25 -18.06 27.78 -5.51
CA VAL A 25 -18.38 26.36 -5.30
C VAL A 25 -18.71 25.67 -6.63
N ALA A 26 -19.55 26.29 -7.47
CA ALA A 26 -19.89 25.73 -8.77
C ALA A 26 -18.67 25.62 -9.68
N PHE A 27 -17.82 26.65 -9.70
CA PHE A 27 -16.60 26.71 -10.51
C PHE A 27 -15.61 25.56 -10.16
N TRP A 28 -15.33 25.35 -8.88
CA TRP A 28 -14.41 24.29 -8.46
C TRP A 28 -15.04 22.90 -8.54
N ALA A 29 -16.35 22.80 -8.30
CA ALA A 29 -17.06 21.54 -8.44
C ALA A 29 -17.07 21.02 -9.89
N GLU A 30 -17.22 21.90 -10.87
CA GLU A 30 -17.12 21.53 -12.28
C GLU A 30 -15.71 21.06 -12.67
N ARG A 31 -14.68 21.80 -12.24
CA ARG A 31 -13.27 21.48 -12.55
C ARG A 31 -12.78 20.17 -11.94
N LEU A 32 -13.32 19.77 -10.82
CA LEU A 32 -12.91 18.59 -10.06
C LEU A 32 -13.91 17.42 -10.18
N ASP A 33 -14.85 17.49 -11.14
CA ASP A 33 -15.90 16.48 -11.36
C ASP A 33 -16.73 16.18 -10.11
N LEU A 34 -17.07 17.20 -9.34
CA LEU A 34 -17.84 17.11 -8.11
C LEU A 34 -19.30 17.57 -8.25
N THR A 35 -19.71 18.11 -9.40
CA THR A 35 -21.03 18.72 -9.61
C THR A 35 -22.17 17.77 -9.24
N SER A 36 -22.09 16.50 -9.62
CA SER A 36 -23.10 15.48 -9.28
C SER A 36 -23.10 15.08 -7.80
N LEU A 37 -22.04 15.42 -7.07
CA LEU A 37 -21.82 15.03 -5.67
C LEU A 37 -22.11 16.14 -4.68
N LEU A 38 -22.41 17.36 -5.13
CA LEU A 38 -22.61 18.54 -4.27
C LEU A 38 -23.65 18.32 -3.14
N ASN A 39 -24.69 17.52 -3.41
CA ASN A 39 -25.73 17.20 -2.45
C ASN A 39 -25.46 15.94 -1.60
N HIS A 40 -24.34 15.25 -1.83
CA HIS A 40 -23.96 14.07 -1.04
C HIS A 40 -23.22 14.49 0.23
N ARG A 41 -23.16 13.57 1.19
CA ARG A 41 -22.32 13.78 2.38
C ARG A 41 -20.89 13.30 2.10
N PRO A 42 -19.85 14.02 2.55
CA PRO A 42 -18.47 13.61 2.33
C PRO A 42 -18.15 12.17 2.80
N GLN A 43 -18.81 11.70 3.88
CA GLN A 43 -18.63 10.36 4.40
C GLN A 43 -19.09 9.24 3.44
N ASP A 44 -20.06 9.53 2.57
CA ASP A 44 -20.65 8.57 1.64
C ASP A 44 -19.83 8.43 0.34
N LEU A 45 -18.79 9.27 0.19
CA LEU A 45 -17.93 9.31 -0.99
C LEU A 45 -16.82 8.26 -0.94
N SER A 46 -16.37 7.83 -2.14
CA SER A 46 -15.16 7.03 -2.29
C SER A 46 -13.90 7.81 -1.87
N GLY A 47 -12.79 7.11 -1.59
CA GLY A 47 -11.52 7.74 -1.20
C GLY A 47 -11.04 8.80 -2.20
N GLY A 48 -11.07 8.52 -3.50
CA GLY A 48 -10.68 9.49 -4.53
C GLY A 48 -11.64 10.69 -4.64
N GLN A 49 -12.96 10.47 -4.42
CA GLN A 49 -13.93 11.57 -4.37
C GLN A 49 -13.70 12.47 -3.13
N LYS A 50 -13.43 11.87 -1.96
CA LYS A 50 -13.08 12.62 -0.74
C LYS A 50 -11.84 13.47 -0.94
N GLN A 51 -10.83 12.94 -1.60
CA GLN A 51 -9.60 13.67 -1.90
C GLN A 51 -9.86 14.87 -2.82
N ARG A 52 -10.70 14.72 -3.86
CA ARG A 52 -11.11 15.83 -4.73
C ARG A 52 -11.91 16.89 -3.97
N VAL A 53 -12.79 16.51 -3.04
CA VAL A 53 -13.51 17.44 -2.18
C VAL A 53 -12.55 18.22 -1.29
N SER A 54 -11.61 17.55 -0.63
CA SER A 54 -10.59 18.22 0.19
C SER A 54 -9.74 19.18 -0.64
N LEU A 55 -9.37 18.79 -1.86
CA LEU A 55 -8.63 19.64 -2.78
C LEU A 55 -9.43 20.88 -3.17
N ALA A 56 -10.74 20.73 -3.51
CA ALA A 56 -11.62 21.83 -3.82
C ALA A 56 -11.73 22.81 -2.66
N GLY A 57 -11.82 22.31 -1.43
CA GLY A 57 -11.89 23.14 -0.21
C GLY A 57 -10.64 23.99 0.02
N VAL A 58 -9.45 23.49 -0.38
CA VAL A 58 -8.21 24.27 -0.31
C VAL A 58 -8.09 25.28 -1.46
N LEU A 59 -8.54 24.90 -2.66
CA LEU A 59 -8.43 25.75 -3.85
C LEU A 59 -9.40 26.93 -3.86
N ILE A 60 -10.52 26.81 -3.19
CA ILE A 60 -11.57 27.84 -3.16
C ILE A 60 -11.08 29.14 -2.49
N ASP A 61 -10.08 29.05 -1.61
CA ASP A 61 -9.43 30.17 -0.94
C ASP A 61 -8.41 30.92 -1.82
N GLU A 62 -8.14 30.41 -3.04
CA GLU A 62 -7.17 31.02 -3.98
C GLU A 62 -5.79 31.26 -3.35
N SER A 63 -5.35 30.34 -2.49
CA SER A 63 -4.06 30.44 -1.79
C SER A 63 -2.89 30.43 -2.78
N PRO A 64 -1.91 31.35 -2.65
CA PRO A 64 -0.76 31.44 -3.56
C PRO A 64 0.24 30.28 -3.40
N ILE A 65 0.14 29.51 -2.31
CA ILE A 65 0.97 28.34 -2.03
C ILE A 65 0.05 27.16 -1.71
N LEU A 66 0.22 26.08 -2.45
CA LEU A 66 -0.48 24.81 -2.24
C LEU A 66 0.48 23.79 -1.67
N LEU A 67 0.13 23.22 -0.52
CA LEU A 67 0.90 22.19 0.15
C LEU A 67 0.14 20.86 0.12
N PHE A 68 0.74 19.84 -0.46
CA PHE A 68 0.22 18.49 -0.50
C PHE A 68 1.09 17.56 0.34
N ASP A 69 0.50 16.97 1.37
CA ASP A 69 1.17 16.02 2.26
C ASP A 69 0.70 14.59 1.93
N GLU A 70 1.59 13.80 1.35
CA GLU A 70 1.37 12.43 0.87
C GLU A 70 0.08 12.25 0.03
N PRO A 71 -0.14 13.04 -1.03
CA PRO A 71 -1.37 12.99 -1.82
C PRO A 71 -1.58 11.65 -2.54
N LEU A 72 -0.55 10.82 -2.63
CA LEU A 72 -0.59 9.51 -3.30
C LEU A 72 -0.81 8.34 -2.32
N ALA A 73 -0.95 8.62 -1.02
CA ALA A 73 -1.11 7.58 0.00
C ALA A 73 -2.34 6.69 -0.30
N ASN A 74 -2.14 5.38 -0.27
CA ASN A 74 -3.19 4.37 -0.50
C ASN A 74 -3.87 4.40 -1.89
N LEU A 75 -3.33 5.14 -2.86
CA LEU A 75 -3.81 5.11 -4.23
C LEU A 75 -3.15 4.00 -5.04
N ASP A 76 -3.92 3.36 -5.90
CA ASP A 76 -3.35 2.50 -6.94
C ASP A 76 -2.58 3.34 -7.98
N PRO A 77 -1.68 2.74 -8.80
CA PRO A 77 -0.81 3.50 -9.70
C PRO A 77 -1.57 4.40 -10.67
N LYS A 78 -2.73 3.96 -11.18
CA LYS A 78 -3.53 4.76 -12.10
C LYS A 78 -4.15 5.97 -11.40
N SER A 79 -4.76 5.76 -10.24
CA SER A 79 -5.34 6.83 -9.43
C SER A 79 -4.26 7.81 -8.94
N GLY A 80 -3.05 7.31 -8.67
CA GLY A 80 -1.88 8.14 -8.36
C GLY A 80 -1.50 9.07 -9.51
N GLN A 81 -1.39 8.53 -10.72
CA GLN A 81 -1.11 9.33 -11.93
C GLN A 81 -2.20 10.38 -12.19
N GLU A 82 -3.48 9.99 -12.10
CA GLU A 82 -4.61 10.93 -12.24
C GLU A 82 -4.55 12.07 -11.21
N THR A 83 -4.07 11.79 -9.99
CA THR A 83 -3.90 12.80 -8.94
C THR A 83 -2.74 13.76 -9.28
N ILE A 84 -1.60 13.27 -9.72
CA ILE A 84 -0.48 14.12 -10.15
C ILE A 84 -0.86 14.95 -11.39
N ASP A 85 -1.58 14.37 -12.35
CA ASP A 85 -2.11 15.10 -13.50
C ASP A 85 -3.04 16.26 -13.07
N LEU A 86 -3.89 16.01 -12.09
CA LEU A 86 -4.79 17.01 -11.53
C LEU A 86 -4.02 18.13 -10.83
N ILE A 87 -3.02 17.79 -10.01
CA ILE A 87 -2.15 18.77 -9.33
C ILE A 87 -1.39 19.62 -10.35
N ASP A 88 -0.80 19.01 -11.37
CA ASP A 88 -0.08 19.71 -12.47
C ASP A 88 -1.00 20.65 -13.25
N LYS A 89 -2.21 20.20 -13.57
CA LYS A 89 -3.24 21.02 -14.21
C LYS A 89 -3.59 22.26 -13.38
N ILE A 90 -3.85 22.06 -12.09
CA ILE A 90 -4.18 23.14 -11.15
C ILE A 90 -3.00 24.10 -11.00
N HIS A 91 -1.79 23.59 -10.83
CA HIS A 91 -0.57 24.41 -10.76
C HIS A 91 -0.46 25.37 -11.97
N LYS A 92 -0.71 24.86 -13.18
CA LYS A 92 -0.67 25.65 -14.43
C LYS A 92 -1.83 26.65 -14.57
N GLU A 93 -3.02 26.27 -14.12
CA GLU A 93 -4.21 27.13 -14.25
C GLU A 93 -4.24 28.25 -13.20
N VAL A 94 -3.88 27.94 -11.95
CA VAL A 94 -3.95 28.89 -10.82
C VAL A 94 -2.65 29.71 -10.72
N GLY A 95 -1.52 29.16 -11.20
CA GLY A 95 -0.21 29.81 -11.06
C GLY A 95 0.33 29.83 -9.64
N ALA A 96 -0.21 28.99 -8.74
CA ALA A 96 0.21 28.87 -7.36
C ALA A 96 1.53 28.10 -7.26
N THR A 97 2.37 28.44 -6.26
CA THR A 97 3.53 27.63 -5.91
C THR A 97 3.07 26.33 -5.29
N THR A 98 3.46 25.22 -5.89
CA THR A 98 3.03 23.87 -5.42
C THR A 98 4.18 23.16 -4.73
N ILE A 99 3.95 22.68 -3.52
CA ILE A 99 4.88 21.89 -2.72
C ILE A 99 4.23 20.53 -2.46
N ILE A 100 4.91 19.44 -2.85
CA ILE A 100 4.43 18.06 -2.64
C ILE A 100 5.41 17.36 -1.71
N ILE A 101 4.93 16.88 -0.57
CA ILE A 101 5.69 16.01 0.33
C ILE A 101 5.33 14.58 -0.03
N GLU A 102 6.30 13.80 -0.48
CA GLU A 102 6.08 12.41 -0.92
C GLU A 102 7.35 11.57 -0.77
N HIS A 103 7.16 10.29 -0.53
CA HIS A 103 8.23 9.30 -0.55
C HIS A 103 8.23 8.45 -1.83
N ARG A 104 7.19 8.56 -2.67
CA ARG A 104 7.03 7.88 -3.97
C ARG A 104 7.54 8.77 -5.09
N LEU A 105 8.87 9.01 -5.11
CA LEU A 105 9.51 9.96 -6.04
C LEU A 105 9.20 9.65 -7.51
N GLU A 106 9.16 8.38 -7.91
CA GLU A 106 8.87 7.96 -9.30
C GLU A 106 7.49 8.44 -9.76
N ASP A 107 6.49 8.38 -8.88
CA ASP A 107 5.13 8.81 -9.22
C ASP A 107 5.01 10.33 -9.34
N VAL A 108 5.75 11.08 -8.49
CA VAL A 108 5.80 12.56 -8.58
C VAL A 108 6.52 12.99 -9.84
N LEU A 109 7.62 12.34 -10.22
CA LEU A 109 8.39 12.63 -11.43
C LEU A 109 7.68 12.25 -12.73
N TYR A 110 6.49 11.65 -12.66
CA TYR A 110 5.61 11.46 -13.81
C TYR A 110 5.26 12.80 -14.50
N ARG A 111 5.31 13.93 -13.76
CA ARG A 111 5.22 15.28 -14.30
C ARG A 111 6.51 16.05 -13.99
N PRO A 112 6.84 17.08 -14.79
CA PRO A 112 8.02 17.89 -14.53
C PRO A 112 7.99 18.52 -13.14
N VAL A 113 9.12 18.46 -12.43
CA VAL A 113 9.35 19.05 -11.11
C VAL A 113 10.54 19.98 -11.23
N ASP A 114 10.39 21.22 -10.76
CA ASP A 114 11.46 22.23 -10.86
C ASP A 114 12.61 21.94 -9.90
N ARG A 115 12.29 21.50 -8.67
CA ARG A 115 13.25 21.36 -7.59
C ARG A 115 12.84 20.31 -6.58
N ILE A 116 13.84 19.56 -6.08
CA ILE A 116 13.66 18.58 -5.02
C ILE A 116 14.44 19.03 -3.79
N LEU A 117 13.79 18.91 -2.63
CA LEU A 117 14.40 19.00 -1.31
C LEU A 117 14.44 17.60 -0.70
N LEU A 118 15.63 17.09 -0.40
CA LEU A 118 15.80 15.83 0.32
C LEU A 118 16.01 16.12 1.79
N VAL A 119 15.08 15.65 2.62
CA VAL A 119 15.13 15.83 4.07
C VAL A 119 15.25 14.47 4.74
N ASN A 120 16.23 14.31 5.63
CA ASN A 120 16.37 13.12 6.45
C ASN A 120 16.84 13.49 7.85
N GLU A 121 16.31 12.85 8.89
CA GLU A 121 16.63 13.06 10.31
C GLU A 121 16.62 14.55 10.75
N GLY A 122 15.76 15.35 10.12
CA GLY A 122 15.61 16.79 10.41
C GLY A 122 16.62 17.68 9.69
N GLU A 123 17.48 17.13 8.85
CA GLU A 123 18.47 17.87 8.06
C GLU A 123 18.10 17.93 6.58
N LEU A 124 18.41 19.05 5.94
CA LEU A 124 18.29 19.22 4.48
C LEU A 124 19.57 18.70 3.82
N LEU A 125 19.48 17.51 3.22
CA LEU A 125 20.65 16.86 2.60
C LEU A 125 20.89 17.26 1.15
N PHE A 126 19.82 17.68 0.45
CA PHE A 126 19.90 18.07 -0.96
C PHE A 126 18.87 19.16 -1.28
N ASN A 127 19.25 20.05 -2.19
CA ASN A 127 18.39 21.10 -2.74
C ASN A 127 18.85 21.40 -4.17
N GLY A 128 18.19 20.84 -5.15
CA GLY A 128 18.59 20.96 -6.56
C GLY A 128 17.58 20.38 -7.54
N SER A 129 17.99 20.20 -8.77
CA SER A 129 17.15 19.62 -9.82
C SER A 129 16.94 18.11 -9.63
N PRO A 130 15.84 17.54 -10.17
CA PRO A 130 15.63 16.09 -10.17
C PRO A 130 16.79 15.30 -10.78
N ASP A 131 17.35 15.76 -11.90
CA ASP A 131 18.45 15.09 -12.59
C ASP A 131 19.73 15.04 -11.74
N GLU A 132 20.06 16.13 -11.04
CA GLU A 132 21.21 16.15 -10.11
C GLU A 132 21.02 15.14 -8.98
N LEU A 133 19.82 15.04 -8.41
CA LEU A 133 19.53 14.07 -7.35
C LEU A 133 19.64 12.63 -7.86
N LEU A 134 19.02 12.32 -9.00
CA LEU A 134 18.99 10.97 -9.57
C LEU A 134 20.35 10.52 -10.10
N SER A 135 21.24 11.45 -10.49
CA SER A 135 22.60 11.14 -10.88
C SER A 135 23.50 10.80 -9.69
N SER A 136 23.13 11.26 -8.47
CA SER A 136 23.83 11.00 -7.23
C SER A 136 23.49 9.62 -6.63
N THR A 137 24.13 9.26 -5.50
CA THR A 137 23.81 8.08 -4.67
C THR A 137 23.04 8.44 -3.41
N LEU A 138 22.69 9.73 -3.23
CA LEU A 138 22.10 10.25 -1.99
C LEU A 138 20.81 9.54 -1.58
N LEU A 139 19.94 9.17 -2.52
CA LEU A 139 18.71 8.43 -2.21
C LEU A 139 19.02 7.09 -1.56
N LEU A 140 19.91 6.30 -2.17
CA LEU A 140 20.30 4.97 -1.67
C LEU A 140 21.00 5.07 -0.32
N GLU A 141 21.94 6.01 -0.16
CA GLU A 141 22.69 6.22 1.08
C GLU A 141 21.77 6.59 2.26
N ASN A 142 20.64 7.24 1.98
CA ASN A 142 19.67 7.65 2.99
C ASN A 142 18.45 6.71 3.09
N GLY A 143 18.50 5.52 2.44
CA GLY A 143 17.42 4.55 2.50
C GLY A 143 16.11 5.06 1.87
N ILE A 144 16.23 5.94 0.87
CA ILE A 144 15.12 6.48 0.09
C ILE A 144 15.12 5.80 -1.27
N ARG A 145 13.94 5.48 -1.73
CA ARG A 145 13.78 4.73 -2.97
C ARG A 145 14.04 5.60 -4.19
N GLU A 146 14.93 5.11 -5.06
CA GLU A 146 15.07 5.65 -6.41
C GLU A 146 13.91 5.19 -7.31
N PRO A 147 13.61 5.93 -8.38
CA PRO A 147 12.77 5.41 -9.47
C PRO A 147 13.30 4.07 -9.97
N LEU A 148 12.38 3.12 -10.22
CA LEU A 148 12.76 1.74 -10.57
C LEU A 148 13.65 1.69 -11.81
N TYR A 149 13.35 2.50 -12.83
CA TYR A 149 14.13 2.53 -14.07
C TYR A 149 15.58 3.00 -13.81
N VAL A 150 15.81 3.94 -12.88
CA VAL A 150 17.17 4.38 -12.51
C VAL A 150 17.94 3.24 -11.86
N THR A 151 17.31 2.54 -10.91
CA THR A 151 17.91 1.36 -10.27
C THR A 151 18.27 0.28 -11.29
N VAL A 152 17.36 -0.02 -12.24
CA VAL A 152 17.60 -1.01 -13.30
C VAL A 152 18.76 -0.57 -14.21
N LEU A 153 18.78 0.68 -14.66
CA LEU A 153 19.84 1.21 -15.50
C LEU A 153 21.21 1.11 -14.83
N ARG A 154 21.31 1.47 -13.55
CA ARG A 154 22.54 1.33 -12.75
C ARG A 154 23.02 -0.13 -12.65
N GLN A 155 22.10 -1.06 -12.37
CA GLN A 155 22.40 -2.48 -12.27
C GLN A 155 22.89 -3.07 -13.62
N LEU A 156 22.40 -2.54 -14.73
CA LEU A 156 22.83 -2.92 -16.06
C LEU A 156 24.14 -2.21 -16.49
N GLY A 157 24.71 -1.35 -15.66
CA GLY A 157 25.97 -0.65 -15.94
C GLY A 157 25.84 0.65 -16.73
N PHE A 158 24.63 1.20 -16.82
CA PHE A 158 24.43 2.52 -17.45
C PHE A 158 25.02 3.61 -16.54
N ASP A 159 25.79 4.54 -17.13
CA ASP A 159 26.35 5.66 -16.38
C ASP A 159 25.33 6.77 -16.15
N THR A 160 24.63 6.68 -15.03
CA THR A 160 23.65 7.69 -14.63
C THR A 160 24.25 9.04 -14.26
N ARG A 161 25.57 9.14 -14.03
CA ARG A 161 26.24 10.39 -13.62
C ARG A 161 26.42 11.37 -14.78
N SER A 162 26.56 10.83 -16.00
CA SER A 162 26.71 11.62 -17.23
C SER A 162 25.40 11.76 -18.01
N ALA A 163 24.33 11.11 -17.57
CA ALA A 163 23.04 11.12 -18.26
C ALA A 163 22.34 12.47 -18.14
N GLN A 164 21.75 12.94 -19.22
CA GLN A 164 20.84 14.08 -19.24
C GLN A 164 19.40 13.60 -19.25
N ASN A 165 18.49 14.40 -18.68
CA ASN A 165 17.06 14.08 -18.58
C ASN A 165 16.77 12.77 -17.84
N LEU A 166 17.58 12.44 -16.84
CA LEU A 166 17.43 11.21 -16.07
C LEU A 166 16.08 11.13 -15.32
N SER A 167 15.48 12.27 -15.02
CA SER A 167 14.16 12.38 -14.39
C SER A 167 12.99 12.11 -15.32
N GLN A 168 13.22 12.06 -16.65
CA GLN A 168 12.19 11.89 -17.66
C GLN A 168 12.53 10.68 -18.54
N LEU A 169 11.97 9.52 -18.21
CA LEU A 169 12.28 8.26 -18.89
C LEU A 169 12.10 8.35 -20.43
N ASP A 170 11.05 9.05 -20.90
CA ASP A 170 10.75 9.19 -22.33
C ASP A 170 11.75 10.09 -23.06
N ALA A 171 12.47 10.97 -22.35
CA ALA A 171 13.47 11.87 -22.89
C ALA A 171 14.91 11.38 -22.67
N LEU A 172 15.09 10.26 -21.99
CA LEU A 172 16.39 9.69 -21.68
C LEU A 172 17.04 9.08 -22.92
N ASP A 173 18.26 9.53 -23.24
CA ASP A 173 19.02 8.98 -24.35
C ASP A 173 19.70 7.66 -23.95
N LEU A 174 19.16 6.58 -24.45
CA LEU A 174 19.71 5.22 -24.32
C LEU A 174 20.44 4.77 -25.60
N SER A 175 20.70 5.65 -26.53
CA SER A 175 21.42 5.34 -27.76
C SER A 175 22.85 4.90 -27.43
N GLY A 176 23.24 3.71 -27.91
CA GLY A 176 24.55 3.12 -27.61
C GLY A 176 24.61 2.30 -26.32
N PHE A 177 23.53 2.22 -25.54
CA PHE A 177 23.43 1.31 -24.40
C PHE A 177 22.87 -0.04 -24.86
N ALA A 178 23.71 -1.07 -24.88
CA ALA A 178 23.29 -2.43 -25.20
C ALA A 178 22.78 -3.12 -23.92
N LEU A 179 21.51 -3.54 -23.95
CA LEU A 179 21.01 -4.40 -22.88
C LEU A 179 21.77 -5.74 -22.90
N PRO A 180 22.27 -6.23 -21.76
CA PRO A 180 22.88 -7.54 -21.69
C PRO A 180 21.88 -8.63 -22.09
N ASP A 181 22.35 -9.66 -22.81
CA ASP A 181 21.52 -10.81 -23.18
C ASP A 181 20.89 -11.42 -21.94
N ARG A 182 19.57 -11.36 -21.85
CA ARG A 182 18.84 -11.89 -20.70
C ARG A 182 18.82 -13.41 -20.78
N VAL A 183 19.63 -14.07 -19.99
CA VAL A 183 19.48 -15.50 -19.74
C VAL A 183 18.25 -15.67 -18.86
N LEU A 184 17.11 -15.95 -19.50
CA LEU A 184 15.92 -16.40 -18.75
C LEU A 184 16.30 -17.72 -18.09
N LYS A 185 16.50 -17.71 -16.78
CA LYS A 185 16.58 -18.96 -16.03
C LYS A 185 15.19 -19.59 -16.12
N ASP A 186 15.08 -20.70 -16.84
CA ASP A 186 13.88 -21.51 -16.80
C ASP A 186 13.56 -21.80 -15.33
N LYS A 187 12.43 -21.28 -14.85
CA LYS A 187 11.87 -21.70 -13.56
C LYS A 187 11.65 -23.19 -13.70
N LYS A 188 12.45 -24.00 -13.02
CA LYS A 188 12.17 -25.42 -12.84
C LYS A 188 10.76 -25.50 -12.27
N ASP A 189 9.83 -26.05 -13.05
CA ASP A 189 8.54 -26.47 -12.56
C ASP A 189 8.77 -27.50 -11.46
N SER A 190 8.87 -27.03 -10.22
CA SER A 190 8.85 -27.92 -9.08
C SER A 190 7.42 -28.46 -9.02
N SER A 191 7.28 -29.76 -9.23
CA SER A 191 6.04 -30.51 -9.05
C SER A 191 5.67 -30.55 -7.55
N SER A 192 5.42 -29.38 -6.96
CA SER A 192 4.93 -29.30 -5.59
C SER A 192 3.42 -29.43 -5.59
N ASP A 193 2.90 -30.26 -4.67
CA ASP A 193 1.47 -30.46 -4.50
C ASP A 193 0.77 -29.14 -4.18
N SER A 194 -0.44 -28.95 -4.71
CA SER A 194 -1.29 -27.80 -4.39
C SER A 194 -1.67 -27.85 -2.92
N ILE A 195 -1.35 -26.78 -2.16
CA ILE A 195 -1.75 -26.64 -0.75
C ILE A 195 -3.18 -26.10 -0.62
N LEU A 196 -3.58 -25.22 -1.53
CA LEU A 196 -4.93 -24.65 -1.59
C LEU A 196 -5.40 -24.65 -3.03
N LYS A 197 -6.63 -25.12 -3.25
CA LYS A 197 -7.32 -25.06 -4.54
C LYS A 197 -8.64 -24.34 -4.36
N VAL A 198 -8.90 -23.37 -5.21
CA VAL A 198 -10.12 -22.56 -5.26
C VAL A 198 -10.79 -22.85 -6.59
N GLU A 199 -12.07 -23.23 -6.57
CA GLU A 199 -12.84 -23.60 -7.75
C GLU A 199 -14.19 -22.90 -7.74
N GLY A 200 -14.45 -22.05 -8.75
CA GLY A 200 -15.74 -21.38 -8.95
C GLY A 200 -16.12 -20.41 -7.83
N LEU A 201 -15.14 -19.75 -7.19
CA LEU A 201 -15.40 -18.86 -6.07
C LEU A 201 -16.17 -17.62 -6.53
N SER A 202 -17.35 -17.39 -5.93
CA SER A 202 -18.15 -16.20 -6.14
C SER A 202 -18.54 -15.56 -4.82
N VAL A 203 -18.48 -14.22 -4.75
CA VAL A 203 -18.75 -13.42 -3.54
C VAL A 203 -19.62 -12.23 -3.87
N SER A 204 -20.72 -12.06 -3.12
CA SER A 204 -21.60 -10.88 -3.16
C SER A 204 -21.90 -10.40 -1.74
N TYR A 205 -22.23 -9.12 -1.59
CA TYR A 205 -22.68 -8.55 -0.32
C TYR A 205 -24.20 -8.29 -0.40
N GLY A 206 -24.97 -9.11 0.28
CA GLY A 206 -26.44 -9.06 0.21
C GLY A 206 -26.95 -9.28 -1.21
N ASP A 207 -27.92 -8.47 -1.64
CA ASP A 207 -28.55 -8.54 -2.96
C ASP A 207 -27.78 -7.78 -4.06
N ASN A 208 -26.57 -7.27 -3.76
CA ASN A 208 -25.75 -6.55 -4.73
C ASN A 208 -25.12 -7.51 -5.76
N PRO A 209 -24.75 -7.00 -6.95
CA PRO A 209 -23.99 -7.78 -7.92
C PRO A 209 -22.74 -8.40 -7.31
N ALA A 210 -22.34 -9.57 -7.80
CA ALA A 210 -21.17 -10.25 -7.32
C ALA A 210 -19.90 -9.39 -7.55
N ILE A 211 -19.06 -9.29 -6.51
CA ILE A 211 -17.77 -8.60 -6.59
C ILE A 211 -16.72 -9.54 -7.19
N ILE A 212 -16.86 -10.84 -6.93
CA ILE A 212 -16.04 -11.90 -7.49
C ILE A 212 -16.97 -12.91 -8.13
N GLU A 213 -16.71 -13.27 -9.38
CA GLU A 213 -17.50 -14.23 -10.15
C GLU A 213 -16.61 -15.34 -10.68
N ASP A 214 -16.94 -16.58 -10.38
CA ASP A 214 -16.35 -17.82 -10.92
C ASP A 214 -14.81 -17.83 -10.91
N LEU A 215 -14.19 -17.36 -9.83
CA LEU A 215 -12.73 -17.31 -9.70
C LEU A 215 -12.18 -18.71 -9.35
N SER A 216 -11.22 -19.16 -10.14
CA SER A 216 -10.53 -20.43 -9.91
C SER A 216 -9.02 -20.28 -10.01
N PHE A 217 -8.30 -20.82 -9.02
CA PHE A 217 -6.83 -20.88 -9.03
C PHE A 217 -6.34 -21.94 -8.04
N SER A 218 -5.04 -22.24 -8.11
CA SER A 218 -4.39 -23.11 -7.14
C SER A 218 -3.12 -22.48 -6.62
N LEU A 219 -2.78 -22.77 -5.36
CA LEU A 219 -1.60 -22.29 -4.65
C LEU A 219 -0.73 -23.48 -4.28
N LYS A 220 0.54 -23.47 -4.66
CA LYS A 220 1.51 -24.54 -4.33
C LYS A 220 2.13 -24.30 -2.96
N LYS A 221 2.54 -25.36 -2.27
CA LYS A 221 3.23 -25.23 -0.98
C LYS A 221 4.55 -24.48 -1.15
N GLY A 222 4.82 -23.48 -0.30
CA GLY A 222 6.00 -22.62 -0.35
C GLY A 222 6.00 -21.60 -1.49
N GLU A 223 4.91 -21.48 -2.25
CA GLU A 223 4.75 -20.47 -3.30
C GLU A 223 4.54 -19.09 -2.70
N ARG A 224 5.01 -18.06 -3.42
CA ARG A 224 4.61 -16.67 -3.19
C ARG A 224 3.69 -16.24 -4.34
N LEU A 225 2.44 -15.97 -4.02
CA LEU A 225 1.43 -15.48 -4.95
C LEU A 225 1.18 -13.99 -4.72
N ALA A 226 1.26 -13.18 -5.77
CA ALA A 226 0.82 -11.78 -5.73
C ALA A 226 -0.56 -11.65 -6.37
N ILE A 227 -1.51 -11.03 -5.65
CA ILE A 227 -2.83 -10.67 -6.15
C ILE A 227 -2.82 -9.16 -6.41
N VAL A 228 -2.96 -8.78 -7.67
CA VAL A 228 -2.88 -7.39 -8.11
C VAL A 228 -4.17 -6.94 -8.76
N GLY A 229 -4.43 -5.64 -8.75
CA GLY A 229 -5.61 -5.05 -9.36
C GLY A 229 -5.89 -3.65 -8.82
N LYS A 230 -6.78 -2.92 -9.49
CA LYS A 230 -7.21 -1.57 -9.09
C LYS A 230 -7.88 -1.58 -7.71
N ASN A 231 -7.97 -0.40 -7.08
CA ASN A 231 -8.80 -0.23 -5.89
C ASN A 231 -10.25 -0.57 -6.22
N GLY A 232 -10.93 -1.28 -5.30
CA GLY A 232 -12.30 -1.77 -5.54
C GLY A 232 -12.43 -3.05 -6.38
N ALA A 233 -11.34 -3.63 -6.91
CA ALA A 233 -11.39 -4.86 -7.74
C ALA A 233 -11.71 -6.16 -6.97
N GLY A 234 -12.00 -6.08 -5.67
CA GLY A 234 -12.36 -7.28 -4.88
C GLY A 234 -11.17 -8.00 -4.21
N LYS A 235 -9.94 -7.47 -4.26
CA LYS A 235 -8.74 -8.13 -3.70
C LYS A 235 -8.90 -8.49 -2.21
N SER A 236 -9.24 -7.51 -1.38
CA SER A 236 -9.46 -7.74 0.07
C SER A 236 -10.71 -8.59 0.33
N THR A 237 -11.72 -8.53 -0.56
CA THR A 237 -12.90 -9.41 -0.52
C THR A 237 -12.49 -10.86 -0.74
N LEU A 238 -11.59 -11.12 -1.69
CA LEU A 238 -11.03 -12.44 -1.93
C LEU A 238 -10.32 -12.99 -0.68
N ALA A 239 -9.43 -12.20 -0.07
CA ALA A 239 -8.76 -12.60 1.17
C ALA A 239 -9.75 -12.93 2.29
N LYS A 240 -10.77 -12.08 2.48
CA LYS A 240 -11.84 -12.29 3.47
C LYS A 240 -12.64 -13.56 3.19
N ALA A 241 -12.94 -13.86 1.93
CA ALA A 241 -13.64 -15.09 1.53
C ALA A 241 -12.80 -16.34 1.80
N LEU A 242 -11.51 -16.33 1.47
CA LEU A 242 -10.59 -17.42 1.76
C LEU A 242 -10.47 -17.70 3.26
N CYS A 243 -10.53 -16.68 4.09
CA CYS A 243 -10.47 -16.78 5.56
C CYS A 243 -11.85 -17.02 6.21
N GLY A 244 -12.96 -17.01 5.44
CA GLY A 244 -14.31 -17.23 5.94
C GLY A 244 -14.99 -16.03 6.59
N PHE A 245 -14.42 -14.81 6.48
CA PHE A 245 -15.00 -13.58 7.03
C PHE A 245 -16.24 -13.11 6.24
N VAL A 246 -16.38 -13.53 4.99
CA VAL A 246 -17.53 -13.23 4.15
C VAL A 246 -18.08 -14.54 3.53
N PRO A 247 -19.39 -14.68 3.39
CA PRO A 247 -19.99 -15.82 2.70
C PRO A 247 -19.51 -15.89 1.25
N SER A 248 -19.24 -17.08 0.76
CA SER A 248 -18.83 -17.31 -0.62
C SER A 248 -19.45 -18.60 -1.15
N GLN A 249 -19.68 -18.65 -2.46
CA GLN A 249 -20.03 -19.86 -3.19
C GLN A 249 -18.76 -20.42 -3.85
N GLY A 250 -18.81 -21.70 -4.24
CA GLY A 250 -17.65 -22.37 -4.82
C GLY A 250 -17.02 -23.37 -3.86
N LYS A 251 -15.90 -23.95 -4.28
CA LYS A 251 -15.21 -24.99 -3.52
C LYS A 251 -13.80 -24.54 -3.14
N LEU A 252 -13.48 -24.72 -1.86
CA LEU A 252 -12.15 -24.50 -1.28
C LEU A 252 -11.59 -25.82 -0.78
N THR A 253 -10.45 -26.24 -1.33
CA THR A 253 -9.80 -27.50 -0.95
C THR A 253 -8.39 -27.21 -0.41
N TYR A 254 -8.14 -27.61 0.84
CA TYR A 254 -6.84 -27.52 1.49
C TYR A 254 -6.25 -28.91 1.68
N LYS A 255 -5.08 -29.20 1.08
CA LYS A 255 -4.42 -30.53 1.13
C LYS A 255 -5.41 -31.69 0.89
N SER A 256 -6.23 -31.59 -0.14
CA SER A 256 -7.28 -32.57 -0.50
C SER A 256 -8.49 -32.62 0.43
N GLN A 257 -8.58 -31.83 1.48
CA GLN A 257 -9.72 -31.69 2.36
C GLN A 257 -10.60 -30.52 1.91
N ASP A 258 -11.89 -30.71 1.76
CA ASP A 258 -12.85 -29.64 1.51
C ASP A 258 -13.03 -28.79 2.78
N ILE A 259 -12.74 -27.50 2.68
CA ILE A 259 -12.85 -26.50 3.76
C ILE A 259 -13.89 -25.43 3.46
N SER A 260 -14.74 -25.64 2.45
CA SER A 260 -15.71 -24.62 2.00
C SER A 260 -16.67 -24.20 3.12
N GLN A 261 -17.02 -25.14 4.00
CA GLN A 261 -17.94 -24.92 5.11
C GLN A 261 -17.25 -24.70 6.46
N ASP A 262 -15.92 -24.73 6.50
CA ASP A 262 -15.17 -24.52 7.74
C ASP A 262 -15.44 -23.10 8.29
N SER A 263 -15.59 -23.00 9.59
CA SER A 263 -15.71 -21.75 10.33
C SER A 263 -14.43 -20.90 10.24
N ILE A 264 -14.52 -19.65 10.62
CA ILE A 264 -13.34 -18.74 10.70
C ILE A 264 -12.27 -19.35 11.63
N ALA A 265 -12.67 -19.94 12.75
CA ALA A 265 -11.76 -20.56 13.70
C ALA A 265 -10.98 -21.73 13.08
N GLU A 266 -11.67 -22.66 12.41
CA GLU A 266 -11.06 -23.81 11.73
C GLU A 266 -10.13 -23.38 10.59
N ARG A 267 -10.53 -22.38 9.78
CA ARG A 267 -9.67 -21.83 8.72
C ARG A 267 -8.44 -21.13 9.29
N SER A 268 -8.56 -20.46 10.45
CA SER A 268 -7.45 -19.75 11.11
C SER A 268 -6.32 -20.67 11.61
N GLU A 269 -6.56 -21.98 11.70
CA GLU A 269 -5.50 -22.96 11.98
C GLU A 269 -4.56 -23.17 10.79
N ARG A 270 -5.01 -22.88 9.58
CA ARG A 270 -4.32 -23.13 8.31
C ARG A 270 -3.91 -21.87 7.58
N ILE A 271 -4.74 -20.83 7.65
CA ILE A 271 -4.61 -19.56 6.92
C ILE A 271 -4.56 -18.41 7.91
N GLY A 272 -3.42 -17.75 7.99
CA GLY A 272 -3.26 -16.50 8.72
C GLY A 272 -3.57 -15.31 7.83
N PHE A 273 -4.25 -14.29 8.35
CA PHE A 273 -4.60 -13.08 7.61
C PHE A 273 -4.13 -11.82 8.33
N VAL A 274 -3.31 -11.02 7.66
CA VAL A 274 -2.81 -9.73 8.13
C VAL A 274 -3.51 -8.63 7.35
N LEU A 275 -4.29 -7.80 8.06
CA LEU A 275 -5.04 -6.69 7.47
C LEU A 275 -4.14 -5.53 7.04
N GLN A 276 -4.62 -4.69 6.12
CA GLN A 276 -3.94 -3.49 5.65
C GLN A 276 -3.63 -2.53 6.81
N ASN A 277 -4.59 -2.20 7.65
CA ASN A 277 -4.41 -1.31 8.79
C ASN A 277 -4.15 -2.10 10.08
N PRO A 278 -2.94 -2.03 10.67
CA PRO A 278 -2.61 -2.76 11.90
C PRO A 278 -3.50 -2.36 13.09
N ASN A 279 -3.99 -1.12 13.15
CA ASN A 279 -4.84 -0.69 14.25
C ASN A 279 -6.22 -1.39 14.28
N GLN A 280 -6.63 -2.05 13.18
CA GLN A 280 -7.86 -2.86 13.14
C GLN A 280 -7.64 -4.28 13.69
N MET A 281 -6.40 -4.71 13.84
CA MET A 281 -6.05 -6.04 14.38
C MET A 281 -5.62 -5.96 15.85
N ILE A 282 -4.92 -4.91 16.22
CA ILE A 282 -4.36 -4.73 17.56
C ILE A 282 -5.48 -4.51 18.57
N SER A 283 -5.52 -5.39 19.57
CA SER A 283 -6.53 -5.40 20.64
C SER A 283 -5.94 -5.21 22.04
N GLN A 284 -4.65 -5.49 22.23
CA GLN A 284 -3.96 -5.39 23.50
C GLN A 284 -3.11 -4.11 23.58
N THR A 285 -2.73 -3.74 24.79
CA THR A 285 -1.89 -2.56 25.05
C THR A 285 -0.39 -2.84 24.94
N MET A 286 0.01 -4.10 25.26
CA MET A 286 1.41 -4.52 25.30
C MET A 286 1.73 -5.46 24.13
N ILE A 287 2.96 -5.35 23.60
CA ILE A 287 3.41 -6.15 22.45
C ILE A 287 3.37 -7.65 22.75
N PHE A 288 3.89 -8.04 23.91
CA PHE A 288 3.89 -9.45 24.32
C PHE A 288 2.48 -10.02 24.37
N ASP A 289 1.54 -9.30 25.01
CA ASP A 289 0.17 -9.76 25.20
C ASP A 289 -0.60 -9.85 23.88
N GLU A 290 -0.37 -8.92 22.95
CA GLU A 290 -0.97 -8.97 21.62
C GLU A 290 -0.52 -10.21 20.84
N VAL A 291 0.77 -10.53 20.87
CA VAL A 291 1.30 -11.72 20.19
C VAL A 291 0.89 -13.01 20.90
N ALA A 292 0.81 -13.01 22.22
CA ALA A 292 0.40 -14.15 23.04
C ALA A 292 -1.09 -14.48 22.92
N LEU A 293 -1.93 -13.49 22.61
CA LEU A 293 -3.39 -13.59 22.69
C LEU A 293 -3.95 -14.83 21.99
N GLY A 294 -3.55 -15.06 20.74
CA GLY A 294 -4.06 -16.17 19.94
C GLY A 294 -3.69 -17.55 20.50
N LEU A 295 -2.53 -17.68 21.14
CA LEU A 295 -2.10 -18.91 21.81
C LEU A 295 -2.89 -19.14 23.10
N ARG A 296 -3.05 -18.10 23.92
CA ARG A 296 -3.84 -18.16 25.16
C ARG A 296 -5.30 -18.54 24.90
N LEU A 297 -5.91 -17.95 23.86
CA LEU A 297 -7.28 -18.31 23.44
C LEU A 297 -7.42 -19.77 22.99
N ARG A 298 -6.32 -20.39 22.54
CA ARG A 298 -6.26 -21.82 22.17
C ARG A 298 -5.91 -22.73 23.36
N GLY A 299 -5.77 -22.18 24.57
CA GLY A 299 -5.48 -22.94 25.79
C GLY A 299 -4.05 -23.48 25.86
N ILE A 300 -3.08 -22.87 25.15
CA ILE A 300 -1.68 -23.25 25.21
C ILE A 300 -1.10 -22.85 26.57
N GLU A 301 -0.27 -23.71 27.17
CA GLU A 301 0.38 -23.44 28.45
C GLU A 301 1.29 -22.22 28.38
N GLU A 302 1.33 -21.42 29.47
CA GLU A 302 2.03 -20.13 29.48
C GLU A 302 3.54 -20.26 29.23
N ALA A 303 4.17 -21.37 29.65
CA ALA A 303 5.59 -21.64 29.36
C ALA A 303 5.85 -21.78 27.85
N GLU A 304 4.97 -22.49 27.14
CA GLU A 304 5.03 -22.62 25.67
C GLU A 304 4.66 -21.31 24.98
N VAL A 305 3.69 -20.54 25.51
CA VAL A 305 3.35 -19.21 25.01
C VAL A 305 4.57 -18.29 25.05
N GLU A 306 5.28 -18.24 26.19
CA GLU A 306 6.46 -17.39 26.35
C GLU A 306 7.56 -17.76 25.36
N GLU A 307 7.85 -19.07 25.20
CA GLU A 307 8.85 -19.55 24.24
C GLU A 307 8.52 -19.16 22.81
N ARG A 308 7.28 -19.45 22.35
CA ARG A 308 6.84 -19.15 20.99
C ARG A 308 6.78 -17.64 20.69
N VAL A 309 6.30 -16.83 21.66
CA VAL A 309 6.27 -15.38 21.51
C VAL A 309 7.68 -14.82 21.41
N HIS A 310 8.61 -15.27 22.23
CA HIS A 310 10.00 -14.83 22.16
C HIS A 310 10.65 -15.21 20.83
N GLU A 311 10.41 -16.43 20.32
CA GLU A 311 10.92 -16.87 19.01
C GLU A 311 10.40 -15.98 17.88
N VAL A 312 9.08 -15.75 17.82
CA VAL A 312 8.47 -14.98 16.73
C VAL A 312 8.84 -13.50 16.79
N LEU A 313 8.95 -12.92 18.00
CA LEU A 313 9.41 -11.55 18.17
C LEU A 313 10.86 -11.34 17.71
N LYS A 314 11.75 -12.35 17.89
CA LYS A 314 13.09 -12.33 17.32
C LYS A 314 13.04 -12.36 15.79
N THR A 315 12.23 -13.23 15.21
CA THR A 315 12.04 -13.34 13.76
C THR A 315 11.54 -12.01 13.16
N CYS A 316 10.60 -11.34 13.84
CA CYS A 316 10.05 -10.06 13.39
C CYS A 316 10.91 -8.83 13.77
N GLY A 317 12.07 -9.00 14.42
CA GLY A 317 12.94 -7.91 14.85
C GLY A 317 12.33 -7.01 15.95
N LEU A 318 11.43 -7.58 16.76
CA LEU A 318 10.70 -6.85 17.82
C LEU A 318 11.08 -7.29 19.25
N TYR A 319 12.02 -8.21 19.40
CA TYR A 319 12.34 -8.80 20.70
C TYR A 319 12.80 -7.77 21.76
N SER A 320 13.55 -6.76 21.35
CA SER A 320 13.98 -5.67 22.25
C SER A 320 12.82 -4.81 22.76
N PHE A 321 11.71 -4.80 22.02
CA PHE A 321 10.50 -4.02 22.36
C PHE A 321 9.41 -4.85 23.05
N ARG A 322 9.66 -6.14 23.36
CA ARG A 322 8.63 -7.08 23.84
C ARG A 322 7.79 -6.61 25.03
N ASN A 323 8.41 -5.80 25.91
CA ASN A 323 7.78 -5.24 27.11
C ASN A 323 7.28 -3.79 26.93
N TRP A 324 7.25 -3.30 25.68
CA TRP A 324 6.82 -1.95 25.38
C TRP A 324 5.32 -1.90 25.10
N PRO A 325 4.68 -0.75 25.38
CA PRO A 325 3.33 -0.50 24.94
C PRO A 325 3.29 -0.30 23.42
N ILE A 326 2.25 -0.83 22.79
CA ILE A 326 2.08 -0.74 21.32
C ILE A 326 1.90 0.73 20.86
N SER A 327 1.39 1.59 21.74
CA SER A 327 1.24 3.02 21.45
C SER A 327 2.57 3.73 21.17
N ALA A 328 3.68 3.21 21.69
CA ALA A 328 5.01 3.77 21.46
C ALA A 328 5.65 3.37 20.11
N LEU A 329 5.00 2.49 19.37
CA LEU A 329 5.53 1.96 18.13
C LEU A 329 5.17 2.82 16.91
N SER A 330 6.09 2.90 15.93
CA SER A 330 5.80 3.42 14.60
C SER A 330 4.77 2.54 13.87
N PHE A 331 4.15 3.07 12.81
CA PHE A 331 3.18 2.31 12.01
C PHE A 331 3.79 1.02 11.43
N GLY A 332 5.03 1.08 10.91
CA GLY A 332 5.74 -0.11 10.40
C GLY A 332 6.07 -1.13 11.49
N GLN A 333 6.40 -0.69 12.70
CA GLN A 333 6.58 -1.60 13.84
C GLN A 333 5.26 -2.25 14.26
N LYS A 334 4.15 -1.50 14.30
CA LYS A 334 2.80 -2.06 14.53
C LYS A 334 2.45 -3.11 13.49
N LYS A 335 2.78 -2.88 12.22
CA LYS A 335 2.58 -3.87 11.15
C LYS A 335 3.36 -5.16 11.43
N ARG A 336 4.62 -5.06 11.88
CA ARG A 336 5.39 -6.24 12.29
C ARG A 336 4.81 -6.96 13.50
N VAL A 337 4.18 -6.23 14.45
CA VAL A 337 3.45 -6.86 15.56
C VAL A 337 2.27 -7.66 15.04
N THR A 338 1.47 -7.13 14.11
CA THR A 338 0.33 -7.89 13.54
C THR A 338 0.80 -9.12 12.73
N ILE A 339 1.95 -9.03 12.06
CA ILE A 339 2.55 -10.20 11.42
C ILE A 339 2.97 -11.22 12.48
N ALA A 340 3.61 -10.79 13.58
CA ALA A 340 4.04 -11.68 14.67
C ALA A 340 2.86 -12.38 15.34
N SER A 341 1.74 -11.68 15.59
CA SER A 341 0.52 -12.26 16.21
C SER A 341 -0.14 -13.34 15.35
N ILE A 342 0.09 -13.30 14.03
CA ILE A 342 -0.35 -14.36 13.13
C ILE A 342 0.69 -15.49 13.06
N LEU A 343 1.98 -15.17 12.93
CA LEU A 343 3.05 -16.15 12.79
C LEU A 343 3.20 -17.07 14.01
N VAL A 344 2.95 -16.57 15.21
CA VAL A 344 3.02 -17.34 16.45
C VAL A 344 2.08 -18.55 16.44
N LEU A 345 1.00 -18.48 15.66
CA LEU A 345 0.03 -19.57 15.45
C LEU A 345 0.50 -20.62 14.45
N LYS A 346 1.63 -20.37 13.76
CA LYS A 346 2.25 -21.26 12.76
C LYS A 346 1.32 -21.67 11.61
N PRO A 347 0.59 -20.73 10.97
CA PRO A 347 -0.23 -21.08 9.80
C PRO A 347 0.66 -21.49 8.63
N GLU A 348 0.19 -22.41 7.78
CA GLU A 348 0.94 -22.82 6.58
C GLU A 348 0.79 -21.82 5.43
N ILE A 349 -0.33 -21.09 5.39
CA ILE A 349 -0.62 -20.04 4.41
C ILE A 349 -0.76 -18.71 5.15
N ILE A 350 -0.07 -17.70 4.67
CA ILE A 350 -0.14 -16.34 5.21
C ILE A 350 -0.61 -15.41 4.12
N ILE A 351 -1.76 -14.77 4.34
CA ILE A 351 -2.31 -13.75 3.44
C ILE A 351 -2.01 -12.38 4.05
N LEU A 352 -1.39 -11.49 3.28
CA LEU A 352 -1.08 -10.13 3.70
C LEU A 352 -1.80 -9.15 2.76
N ASP A 353 -2.64 -8.30 3.34
CA ASP A 353 -3.33 -7.24 2.60
C ASP A 353 -2.51 -5.95 2.68
N GLU A 354 -1.96 -5.53 1.54
CA GLU A 354 -1.12 -4.33 1.38
C GLU A 354 -0.04 -4.20 2.48
N PRO A 355 0.87 -5.19 2.61
CA PRO A 355 1.81 -5.23 3.74
C PRO A 355 2.76 -4.05 3.79
N THR A 356 3.01 -3.39 2.67
CA THR A 356 3.98 -2.30 2.51
C THR A 356 3.34 -0.94 2.19
N ALA A 357 2.01 -0.84 2.19
CA ALA A 357 1.31 0.41 1.92
C ALA A 357 1.65 1.49 2.97
N GLY A 358 1.95 2.71 2.51
CA GLY A 358 2.27 3.85 3.37
C GLY A 358 3.57 3.67 4.17
N GLN A 359 4.53 2.87 3.68
CA GLN A 359 5.82 2.65 4.34
C GLN A 359 6.95 3.33 3.58
N ASP A 360 7.91 3.90 4.34
CA ASP A 360 9.19 4.31 3.79
C ASP A 360 9.98 3.11 3.22
N TYR A 361 10.99 3.39 2.41
CA TYR A 361 11.76 2.34 1.72
C TYR A 361 12.50 1.39 2.68
N LYS A 362 12.98 1.88 3.82
CA LYS A 362 13.65 1.07 4.84
C LYS A 362 12.69 0.07 5.46
N THR A 363 11.54 0.54 5.92
CA THR A 363 10.49 -0.31 6.50
C THR A 363 9.93 -1.29 5.46
N TYR A 364 9.76 -0.85 4.20
CA TYR A 364 9.43 -1.71 3.07
C TYR A 364 10.43 -2.85 2.93
N THR A 365 11.73 -2.53 2.88
CA THR A 365 12.79 -3.53 2.71
C THR A 365 12.83 -4.51 3.89
N ASP A 366 12.65 -4.03 5.11
CA ASP A 366 12.60 -4.88 6.31
C ASP A 366 11.44 -5.89 6.24
N ILE A 367 10.25 -5.45 5.81
CA ILE A 367 9.08 -6.33 5.64
C ILE A 367 9.35 -7.37 4.54
N MET A 368 9.92 -6.95 3.40
CA MET A 368 10.22 -7.88 2.31
C MET A 368 11.26 -8.93 2.71
N ASN A 369 12.32 -8.53 3.41
CA ASN A 369 13.33 -9.45 3.94
C ASN A 369 12.71 -10.46 4.94
N LEU A 370 11.78 -10.00 5.78
CA LEU A 370 11.02 -10.88 6.67
C LEU A 370 10.21 -11.90 5.86
N LEU A 371 9.47 -11.48 4.84
CA LEU A 371 8.67 -12.37 3.99
C LEU A 371 9.55 -13.37 3.23
N ASP A 372 10.74 -12.95 2.76
CA ASP A 372 11.72 -13.83 2.15
C ASP A 372 12.22 -14.92 3.11
N SER A 373 12.49 -14.52 4.36
CA SER A 373 12.92 -15.49 5.38
C SER A 373 11.83 -16.50 5.70
N LEU A 374 10.57 -16.06 5.79
CA LEU A 374 9.41 -16.93 6.03
C LEU A 374 9.17 -17.91 4.89
N GLN A 375 9.30 -17.46 3.63
CA GLN A 375 9.19 -18.35 2.48
C GLN A 375 10.30 -19.41 2.48
N LYS A 376 11.54 -19.04 2.81
CA LYS A 376 12.67 -19.98 2.97
C LYS A 376 12.43 -21.00 4.09
N GLN A 377 11.67 -20.65 5.10
CA GLN A 377 11.22 -21.54 6.17
C GLN A 377 10.04 -22.46 5.77
N GLY A 378 9.53 -22.31 4.54
CA GLY A 378 8.49 -23.16 3.96
C GLY A 378 7.07 -22.61 4.08
N HIS A 379 6.88 -21.39 4.54
CA HIS A 379 5.57 -20.74 4.53
C HIS A 379 5.13 -20.41 3.11
N THR A 380 3.84 -20.59 2.85
CA THR A 380 3.18 -20.18 1.61
C THR A 380 2.63 -18.77 1.80
N ILE A 381 2.98 -17.84 0.92
CA ILE A 381 2.68 -16.42 1.11
C ILE A 381 1.77 -15.94 -0.01
N VAL A 382 0.65 -15.32 0.35
CA VAL A 382 -0.23 -14.59 -0.57
C VAL A 382 -0.18 -13.11 -0.23
N MET A 383 0.26 -12.28 -1.17
CA MET A 383 0.32 -10.83 -1.00
C MET A 383 -0.71 -10.18 -1.89
N ILE A 384 -1.57 -9.37 -1.29
CA ILE A 384 -2.42 -8.42 -2.03
C ILE A 384 -1.66 -7.11 -2.09
N THR A 385 -1.44 -6.60 -3.30
CA THR A 385 -0.72 -5.34 -3.48
C THR A 385 -1.07 -4.66 -4.80
N HIS A 386 -0.91 -3.36 -4.84
CA HIS A 386 -0.88 -2.58 -6.07
C HIS A 386 0.54 -2.11 -6.43
N ALA A 387 1.52 -2.37 -5.57
CA ALA A 387 2.92 -2.04 -5.83
C ALA A 387 3.54 -3.05 -6.80
N MET A 388 3.63 -2.69 -8.09
CA MET A 388 4.21 -3.53 -9.15
C MET A 388 5.65 -3.99 -8.85
N GLN A 389 6.34 -3.23 -8.05
CA GLN A 389 7.75 -3.44 -7.66
C GLN A 389 7.94 -4.63 -6.69
N LEU A 390 6.86 -5.16 -6.11
CA LEU A 390 6.89 -6.39 -5.31
C LEU A 390 6.97 -7.67 -6.16
N MET A 391 6.81 -7.54 -7.48
CA MET A 391 6.76 -8.67 -8.41
C MET A 391 8.08 -8.92 -9.13
N LEU A 392 9.06 -8.04 -8.97
CA LEU A 392 10.40 -8.14 -9.54
C LEU A 392 11.41 -8.64 -8.51
#